data_3756a77ea1242af4b4dadeac96bf2044
#
_entry.id   3756a77ea1242af4b4dadeac96bf2044
#
_cell.length_a   1.000
_cell.length_b   1.000
_cell.length_c   1.000
_cell.angle_alpha   90.00
_cell.angle_beta   90.00
_cell.angle_gamma   90.00
#
_symmetry.space_group_name_H-M   'P 1'
#
loop_
_entity.id
_entity.type
_entity.pdbx_description
1 polymer ?
#
loop_
_entity_poly.entity_id
_entity_poly.type
_entity_poly.pdbx_seq_one_letter_code
_entity_poly.pdbx_strand_id
1 'polypeptide(L)'
;MKLSTPRWWYRRRPPMRVSRALLKPLSWIWAGVTAARIRNARPIDPGVPVICVGNLTVGGTGKTPVVREILVQLAVMEIDAGALSRGYGGRLRGPVKVDPTLHTAADVGDEPLMLAKTFNVWVARDRPTGAKAAAAAGARAIVMDDGHQNPSLAKTLSLVVVDGETRDGEWPFGDGAVFPSGPMREPLKAGLARADAVVLLMPGDLEEPDPALLAQFGSTPVLVARLEPAAAPPPGPQYGFAGVGKPWKVERALKAAGCHLVDFASFPDHGEYDAATLTALQRHADAAHAGLVTTEKDWVRLPPAWRQRVTPWPIRARFQDERALRTLLGGAVKR
;
A
#
# COMPACT_ATOMS: atom_id res chain seq x y z
N MET A 1 3.32 3.75 21.64
CA MET A 1 2.56 2.54 21.30
C MET A 1 1.93 2.74 19.93
N LYS A 2 2.44 2.07 18.87
CA LYS A 2 1.83 2.13 17.54
C LYS A 2 0.58 1.23 17.57
N LEU A 3 -0.61 1.80 17.42
CA LEU A 3 -1.87 1.06 17.41
C LEU A 3 -2.00 0.31 16.07
N SER A 4 -1.97 -1.01 16.10
CA SER A 4 -2.32 -1.82 14.93
C SER A 4 -3.86 -1.84 14.75
N THR A 5 -4.29 -1.87 13.48
CA THR A 5 -5.73 -2.00 13.19
C THR A 5 -6.23 -3.37 13.63
N PRO A 6 -7.32 -3.44 14.40
CA PRO A 6 -7.83 -4.73 14.88
C PRO A 6 -8.30 -5.60 13.71
N ARG A 7 -7.87 -6.88 13.67
CA ARG A 7 -8.26 -7.82 12.60
C ARG A 7 -9.78 -7.94 12.44
N TRP A 8 -10.55 -7.85 13.53
CA TRP A 8 -12.00 -7.92 13.50
C TRP A 8 -12.68 -6.75 12.78
N TRP A 9 -11.99 -5.62 12.55
CA TRP A 9 -12.51 -4.52 11.72
C TRP A 9 -12.79 -4.95 10.29
N TYR A 10 -12.02 -5.89 9.78
CA TYR A 10 -12.12 -6.39 8.40
C TYR A 10 -13.03 -7.63 8.29
N ARG A 11 -13.95 -7.82 9.24
CA ARG A 11 -14.99 -8.84 9.11
C ARG A 11 -16.27 -8.22 8.58
N ARG A 12 -16.95 -8.93 7.66
CA ARG A 12 -18.25 -8.51 7.13
C ARG A 12 -19.30 -8.31 8.24
N ARG A 13 -19.21 -9.10 9.31
CA ARG A 13 -20.02 -8.99 10.52
C ARG A 13 -19.10 -8.94 11.73
N PRO A 14 -18.54 -7.77 12.04
CA PRO A 14 -17.66 -7.65 13.20
C PRO A 14 -18.46 -7.83 14.50
N PRO A 15 -17.82 -8.34 15.57
CA PRO A 15 -18.48 -8.49 16.87
C PRO A 15 -18.96 -7.12 17.39
N MET A 16 -20.16 -7.10 17.94
CA MET A 16 -20.69 -5.91 18.59
C MET A 16 -19.91 -5.67 19.90
N ARG A 17 -19.19 -4.56 19.96
CA ARG A 17 -18.45 -4.12 21.15
C ARG A 17 -18.98 -2.77 21.61
N VAL A 18 -19.18 -2.62 22.92
CA VAL A 18 -19.63 -1.36 23.54
C VAL A 18 -18.69 -0.20 23.17
N SER A 19 -17.38 -0.44 23.21
CA SER A 19 -16.37 0.54 22.79
C SER A 19 -16.58 1.08 21.37
N ARG A 20 -17.05 0.22 20.48
CA ARG A 20 -17.32 0.59 19.08
C ARG A 20 -18.55 1.49 18.94
N ALA A 21 -19.61 1.21 19.72
CA ALA A 21 -20.81 2.06 19.77
C ALA A 21 -20.47 3.46 20.32
N LEU A 22 -19.64 3.53 21.35
CA LEU A 22 -19.17 4.79 21.94
C LEU A 22 -18.28 5.61 20.99
N LEU A 23 -17.61 4.99 20.01
CA LEU A 23 -16.77 5.67 19.03
C LEU A 23 -17.56 6.19 17.79
N LYS A 24 -18.82 5.78 17.60
CA LYS A 24 -19.62 6.24 16.45
C LYS A 24 -19.73 7.78 16.31
N PRO A 25 -19.96 8.57 17.37
CA PRO A 25 -20.03 10.03 17.24
C PRO A 25 -18.72 10.62 16.71
N LEU A 26 -17.57 10.10 17.17
CA LEU A 26 -16.26 10.51 16.68
C LEU A 26 -16.07 10.16 15.19
N SER A 27 -16.63 9.04 14.74
CA SER A 27 -16.61 8.66 13.33
C SER A 27 -17.40 9.61 12.44
N TRP A 28 -18.53 10.12 12.92
CA TRP A 28 -19.31 11.13 12.20
C TRP A 28 -18.55 12.46 12.10
N ILE A 29 -17.91 12.90 13.20
CA ILE A 29 -17.06 14.09 13.20
C ILE A 29 -15.91 13.90 12.21
N TRP A 30 -15.21 12.77 12.26
CA TRP A 30 -14.12 12.45 11.33
C TRP A 30 -14.56 12.50 9.87
N ALA A 31 -15.69 11.84 9.54
CA ALA A 31 -16.26 11.86 8.19
C ALA A 31 -16.64 13.27 7.76
N GLY A 32 -17.26 14.06 8.64
CA GLY A 32 -17.64 15.45 8.38
C GLY A 32 -16.44 16.37 8.13
N VAL A 33 -15.40 16.26 8.96
CA VAL A 33 -14.14 17.03 8.79
C VAL A 33 -13.44 16.64 7.49
N THR A 34 -13.37 15.34 7.19
CA THR A 34 -12.77 14.86 5.94
C THR A 34 -13.54 15.38 4.72
N ALA A 35 -14.87 15.29 4.73
CA ALA A 35 -15.72 15.79 3.65
C ALA A 35 -15.61 17.33 3.48
N ALA A 36 -15.59 18.09 4.58
CA ALA A 36 -15.43 19.53 4.55
C ALA A 36 -14.06 19.94 3.99
N ARG A 37 -12.98 19.26 4.41
CA ARG A 37 -11.63 19.49 3.89
C ARG A 37 -11.52 19.24 2.39
N ILE A 38 -12.14 18.15 1.90
CA ILE A 38 -12.14 17.82 0.47
C ILE A 38 -12.96 18.85 -0.32
N ARG A 39 -14.16 19.19 0.16
CA ARG A 39 -15.05 20.13 -0.52
C ARG A 39 -14.51 21.54 -0.62
N ASN A 40 -13.83 22.01 0.41
CA ASN A 40 -13.33 23.40 0.51
C ASN A 40 -11.90 23.56 -0.03
N ALA A 41 -11.27 22.48 -0.51
CA ALA A 41 -9.92 22.54 -1.05
C ALA A 41 -9.88 23.25 -2.41
N ARG A 42 -8.74 23.88 -2.67
CA ARG A 42 -8.38 24.42 -3.98
C ARG A 42 -7.16 23.64 -4.46
N PRO A 43 -7.38 22.58 -5.27
CA PRO A 43 -6.28 21.75 -5.76
C PRO A 43 -5.31 22.58 -6.61
N ILE A 44 -4.02 22.37 -6.38
CA ILE A 44 -2.96 23.00 -7.17
C ILE A 44 -2.60 22.06 -8.32
N ASP A 45 -2.56 22.60 -9.53
CA ASP A 45 -2.02 21.92 -10.70
C ASP A 45 -0.49 22.03 -10.71
N PRO A 46 0.26 20.93 -10.74
CA PRO A 46 1.71 20.95 -10.82
C PRO A 46 2.27 21.17 -12.23
N GLY A 47 1.40 21.26 -13.26
CA GLY A 47 1.77 21.38 -14.67
C GLY A 47 2.13 20.05 -15.35
N VAL A 48 1.94 18.92 -14.68
CA VAL A 48 2.08 17.56 -15.22
C VAL A 48 0.96 16.67 -14.69
N PRO A 49 0.54 15.64 -15.44
CA PRO A 49 -0.51 14.72 -15.01
C PRO A 49 -0.20 14.06 -13.66
N VAL A 50 -1.20 13.97 -12.79
CA VAL A 50 -1.11 13.31 -11.49
C VAL A 50 -2.02 12.09 -11.45
N ILE A 51 -1.42 10.92 -11.39
CA ILE A 51 -2.07 9.63 -11.21
C ILE A 51 -2.06 9.30 -9.72
N CYS A 52 -3.22 9.39 -9.09
CA CYS A 52 -3.35 9.10 -7.67
C CYS A 52 -3.69 7.63 -7.44
N VAL A 53 -2.87 6.95 -6.65
CA VAL A 53 -3.14 5.61 -6.13
C VAL A 53 -3.44 5.74 -4.64
N GLY A 54 -4.66 5.41 -4.25
CA GLY A 54 -5.07 5.51 -2.86
C GLY A 54 -5.97 4.36 -2.43
N ASN A 55 -6.52 4.45 -1.24
CA ASN A 55 -7.48 3.47 -0.73
C ASN A 55 -8.52 4.12 0.17
N LEU A 56 -9.55 3.37 0.54
CA LEU A 56 -10.66 3.85 1.37
C LEU A 56 -10.60 3.34 2.81
N THR A 57 -9.65 2.48 3.15
CA THR A 57 -9.53 1.87 4.48
C THR A 57 -8.19 2.20 5.13
N VAL A 58 -8.13 2.16 6.44
CA VAL A 58 -6.87 2.20 7.19
C VAL A 58 -6.15 0.86 7.08
N GLY A 59 -4.82 0.85 7.21
CA GLY A 59 -4.00 -0.37 7.10
C GLY A 59 -3.54 -0.70 5.68
N GLY A 60 -2.80 -1.79 5.56
CA GLY A 60 -2.16 -2.22 4.31
C GLY A 60 -3.17 -2.83 3.33
N THR A 61 -3.41 -2.17 2.20
CA THR A 61 -4.26 -2.66 1.11
C THR A 61 -3.46 -3.10 -0.12
N GLY A 62 -2.13 -3.10 -0.05
CA GLY A 62 -1.28 -3.45 -1.19
C GLY A 62 -1.12 -2.31 -2.21
N LYS A 63 -1.24 -1.04 -1.81
CA LYS A 63 -1.05 0.12 -2.72
C LYS A 63 0.32 0.14 -3.38
N THR A 64 1.38 -0.10 -2.62
CA THR A 64 2.76 0.05 -3.10
C THR A 64 3.09 -0.88 -4.28
N PRO A 65 2.70 -2.17 -4.30
CA PRO A 65 2.79 -3.00 -5.51
C PRO A 65 2.04 -2.42 -6.72
N VAL A 66 0.88 -1.80 -6.52
CA VAL A 66 0.11 -1.15 -7.59
C VAL A 66 0.82 0.11 -8.09
N VAL A 67 1.34 0.96 -7.18
CA VAL A 67 2.16 2.13 -7.54
C VAL A 67 3.36 1.70 -8.39
N ARG A 68 4.06 0.65 -7.94
CA ARG A 68 5.21 0.07 -8.66
C ARG A 68 4.83 -0.36 -10.07
N GLU A 69 3.72 -1.09 -10.21
CA GLU A 69 3.26 -1.55 -11.52
C GLU A 69 2.87 -0.39 -12.45
N ILE A 70 2.18 0.63 -11.94
CA ILE A 70 1.85 1.83 -12.72
C ILE A 70 3.12 2.52 -13.22
N LEU A 71 4.16 2.64 -12.38
CA LEU A 71 5.44 3.21 -12.79
C LEU A 71 6.11 2.36 -13.89
N VAL A 72 6.05 1.03 -13.79
CA VAL A 72 6.52 0.11 -14.85
C VAL A 72 5.77 0.34 -16.15
N GLN A 73 4.43 0.41 -16.09
CA GLN A 73 3.61 0.59 -17.29
C GLN A 73 3.83 1.97 -17.94
N LEU A 74 4.04 3.03 -17.15
CA LEU A 74 4.41 4.34 -17.67
C LEU A 74 5.79 4.31 -18.36
N ALA A 75 6.76 3.59 -17.77
CA ALA A 75 8.08 3.42 -18.39
C ALA A 75 7.98 2.62 -19.72
N VAL A 76 7.15 1.58 -19.79
CA VAL A 76 6.86 0.86 -21.05
C VAL A 76 6.23 1.77 -22.10
N MET A 77 5.48 2.79 -21.66
CA MET A 77 4.90 3.83 -22.55
C MET A 77 5.87 4.98 -22.84
N GLU A 78 7.14 4.87 -22.45
CA GLU A 78 8.18 5.90 -22.62
C GLU A 78 7.84 7.23 -21.94
N ILE A 79 7.15 7.15 -20.78
CA ILE A 79 6.76 8.29 -19.97
C ILE A 79 7.62 8.31 -18.71
N ASP A 80 8.49 9.35 -18.60
CA ASP A 80 9.26 9.57 -17.38
C ASP A 80 8.34 9.97 -16.23
N ALA A 81 8.09 9.04 -15.31
CA ALA A 81 7.23 9.25 -14.17
C ALA A 81 8.02 9.29 -12.86
N GLY A 82 7.57 10.16 -11.95
CA GLY A 82 8.07 10.22 -10.58
C GLY A 82 7.01 9.75 -9.58
N ALA A 83 7.40 8.94 -8.60
CA ALA A 83 6.54 8.64 -7.47
C ALA A 83 6.58 9.78 -6.45
N LEU A 84 5.42 10.14 -5.89
CA LEU A 84 5.30 11.14 -4.84
C LEU A 84 4.65 10.54 -3.60
N SER A 85 5.42 10.38 -2.54
CA SER A 85 4.96 9.86 -1.25
C SER A 85 4.97 10.92 -0.17
N ARG A 86 4.23 10.68 0.91
CA ARG A 86 4.26 11.52 2.12
C ARG A 86 5.52 11.29 2.96
N GLY A 87 6.17 10.14 2.80
CA GLY A 87 7.24 9.71 3.67
C GLY A 87 6.72 9.33 5.06
N TYR A 88 5.66 8.50 5.10
CA TYR A 88 5.11 8.06 6.39
C TYR A 88 6.18 7.30 7.18
N GLY A 89 6.33 7.63 8.48
CA GLY A 89 7.38 7.08 9.34
C GLY A 89 8.74 7.78 9.20
N GLY A 90 8.98 8.52 8.12
CA GLY A 90 10.22 9.27 7.90
C GLY A 90 10.25 10.62 8.62
N ARG A 91 11.45 11.08 8.99
CA ARG A 91 11.69 12.39 9.65
C ARG A 91 11.74 13.56 8.67
N LEU A 92 12.16 13.33 7.41
CA LEU A 92 12.27 14.38 6.40
C LEU A 92 10.89 14.83 5.92
N ARG A 93 10.71 16.15 5.86
CA ARG A 93 9.43 16.75 5.45
C ARG A 93 9.33 16.97 3.95
N GLY A 94 10.48 17.01 3.26
CA GLY A 94 10.58 17.29 1.83
C GLY A 94 10.30 18.75 1.45
N PRO A 95 10.34 19.06 0.11
CA PRO A 95 10.52 18.09 -0.98
C PRO A 95 11.96 17.53 -1.03
N VAL A 96 12.07 16.21 -1.08
CA VAL A 96 13.35 15.50 -1.15
C VAL A 96 13.25 14.42 -2.21
N LYS A 97 14.17 14.40 -3.18
CA LYS A 97 14.39 13.25 -4.06
C LYS A 97 15.07 12.16 -3.25
N VAL A 98 14.47 10.98 -3.19
CA VAL A 98 15.00 9.87 -2.41
C VAL A 98 16.20 9.26 -3.12
N ASP A 99 17.31 9.16 -2.39
CA ASP A 99 18.51 8.45 -2.81
C ASP A 99 18.71 7.25 -1.88
N PRO A 100 18.60 6.00 -2.37
CA PRO A 100 18.71 4.81 -1.53
C PRO A 100 20.13 4.55 -1.01
N THR A 101 21.12 5.27 -1.49
CA THR A 101 22.51 5.20 -0.99
C THR A 101 22.76 6.13 0.18
N LEU A 102 22.01 7.22 0.27
CA LEU A 102 22.16 8.28 1.29
C LEU A 102 21.07 8.21 2.37
N HIS A 103 19.84 7.84 1.97
CA HIS A 103 18.68 7.87 2.87
C HIS A 103 18.38 6.48 3.45
N THR A 104 17.89 6.50 4.68
CA THR A 104 17.38 5.32 5.39
C THR A 104 15.84 5.35 5.46
N ALA A 105 15.21 4.25 5.88
CA ALA A 105 13.78 4.20 6.13
C ALA A 105 13.35 5.19 7.23
N ALA A 106 14.21 5.49 8.20
CA ALA A 106 13.97 6.50 9.23
C ALA A 106 13.98 7.93 8.66
N ASP A 107 14.63 8.16 7.53
CA ASP A 107 14.67 9.47 6.87
C ASP A 107 13.43 9.73 6.03
N VAL A 108 13.09 8.79 5.15
CA VAL A 108 12.12 9.00 4.07
C VAL A 108 10.89 8.09 4.15
N GLY A 109 10.89 7.11 5.04
CA GLY A 109 9.89 6.05 5.13
C GLY A 109 10.31 4.80 4.34
N ASP A 110 9.77 3.65 4.73
CA ASP A 110 10.11 2.35 4.13
C ASP A 110 9.60 2.20 2.69
N GLU A 111 8.37 2.61 2.39
CA GLU A 111 7.77 2.50 1.05
C GLU A 111 8.49 3.37 0.01
N PRO A 112 8.76 4.67 0.26
CA PRO A 112 9.56 5.48 -0.66
C PRO A 112 10.97 4.96 -0.88
N LEU A 113 11.64 4.48 0.21
CA LEU A 113 12.97 3.91 0.10
C LEU A 113 13.00 2.64 -0.75
N MET A 114 11.98 1.78 -0.59
CA MET A 114 11.84 0.57 -1.39
C MET A 114 11.63 0.90 -2.88
N LEU A 115 10.76 1.83 -3.21
CA LEU A 115 10.50 2.25 -4.59
C LEU A 115 11.70 2.95 -5.22
N ALA A 116 12.48 3.72 -4.45
CA ALA A 116 13.63 4.48 -4.92
C ALA A 116 14.79 3.60 -5.42
N LYS A 117 14.79 2.31 -5.13
CA LYS A 117 15.76 1.36 -5.70
C LYS A 117 15.64 1.20 -7.22
N THR A 118 14.46 1.52 -7.77
CA THR A 118 14.18 1.30 -9.20
C THR A 118 13.65 2.56 -9.89
N PHE A 119 12.97 3.44 -9.17
CA PHE A 119 12.26 4.58 -9.73
C PHE A 119 12.72 5.91 -9.13
N ASN A 120 12.44 7.01 -9.82
CA ASN A 120 12.56 8.34 -9.26
C ASN A 120 11.44 8.56 -8.23
N VAL A 121 11.80 8.84 -6.99
CA VAL A 121 10.84 9.00 -5.87
C VAL A 121 11.10 10.31 -5.16
N TRP A 122 10.02 11.04 -4.88
CA TRP A 122 10.03 12.23 -4.03
C TRP A 122 9.21 12.00 -2.78
N VAL A 123 9.74 12.49 -1.68
CA VAL A 123 9.02 12.59 -0.41
C VAL A 123 8.71 14.06 -0.14
N ALA A 124 7.43 14.36 0.09
CA ALA A 124 7.00 15.69 0.51
C ALA A 124 5.74 15.61 1.36
N ARG A 125 5.72 16.25 2.53
CA ARG A 125 4.49 16.40 3.32
C ARG A 125 3.53 17.37 2.65
N ASP A 126 4.07 18.45 2.08
CA ASP A 126 3.34 19.33 1.17
C ASP A 126 3.41 18.75 -0.25
N ARG A 127 2.29 18.14 -0.68
CA ARG A 127 2.19 17.43 -1.96
C ARG A 127 2.39 18.35 -3.17
N PRO A 128 1.80 19.57 -3.22
CA PRO A 128 2.03 20.49 -4.31
C PRO A 128 3.50 20.84 -4.52
N THR A 129 4.22 21.17 -3.44
CA THR A 129 5.65 21.48 -3.52
C THR A 129 6.46 20.27 -3.99
N GLY A 130 6.12 19.05 -3.50
CA GLY A 130 6.76 17.82 -3.97
C GLY A 130 6.52 17.53 -5.43
N ALA A 131 5.28 17.73 -5.91
CA ALA A 131 4.91 17.52 -7.30
C ALA A 131 5.64 18.51 -8.24
N LYS A 132 5.71 19.79 -7.86
CA LYS A 132 6.47 20.80 -8.61
C LYS A 132 7.96 20.48 -8.66
N ALA A 133 8.54 19.99 -7.55
CA ALA A 133 9.94 19.58 -7.53
C ALA A 133 10.20 18.38 -8.45
N ALA A 134 9.30 17.39 -8.49
CA ALA A 134 9.40 16.26 -9.40
C ALA A 134 9.29 16.70 -10.86
N ALA A 135 8.32 17.56 -11.20
CA ALA A 135 8.15 18.13 -12.55
C ALA A 135 9.38 18.95 -13.00
N ALA A 136 9.91 19.81 -12.12
CA ALA A 136 11.12 20.58 -12.38
C ALA A 136 12.37 19.70 -12.60
N ALA A 137 12.38 18.49 -12.04
CA ALA A 137 13.42 17.49 -12.24
C ALA A 137 13.20 16.61 -13.50
N GLY A 138 12.21 16.94 -14.34
CA GLY A 138 11.95 16.29 -15.62
C GLY A 138 10.87 15.20 -15.59
N ALA A 139 10.18 14.99 -14.48
CA ALA A 139 9.06 14.06 -14.46
C ALA A 139 7.90 14.56 -15.34
N ARG A 140 7.47 13.73 -16.30
CA ARG A 140 6.37 14.02 -17.23
C ARG A 140 5.02 13.53 -16.71
N ALA A 141 5.03 12.73 -15.66
CA ALA A 141 3.86 12.31 -14.90
C ALA A 141 4.24 12.05 -13.44
N ILE A 142 3.28 12.16 -12.53
CA ILE A 142 3.46 11.90 -11.11
C ILE A 142 2.52 10.79 -10.68
N VAL A 143 3.06 9.75 -10.06
CA VAL A 143 2.27 8.71 -9.38
C VAL A 143 2.24 9.03 -7.89
N MET A 144 1.11 9.55 -7.42
CA MET A 144 0.94 9.95 -6.02
C MET A 144 0.47 8.77 -5.17
N ASP A 145 1.33 8.31 -4.27
CA ASP A 145 1.00 7.25 -3.31
C ASP A 145 0.21 7.79 -2.11
N ASP A 146 -0.85 7.05 -1.74
CA ASP A 146 -1.77 7.34 -0.63
C ASP A 146 -2.36 8.76 -0.65
N GLY A 147 -2.83 9.18 -1.82
CA GLY A 147 -3.31 10.53 -2.06
C GLY A 147 -4.82 10.72 -2.15
N HIS A 148 -5.65 9.66 -2.07
CA HIS A 148 -7.09 9.76 -2.38
C HIS A 148 -7.82 10.78 -1.51
N GLN A 149 -7.58 10.82 -0.21
CA GLN A 149 -8.15 11.81 0.72
C GLN A 149 -7.35 13.13 0.79
N ASN A 150 -6.27 13.26 0.00
CA ASN A 150 -5.53 14.51 -0.05
C ASN A 150 -6.08 15.39 -1.18
N PRO A 151 -6.68 16.56 -0.89
CA PRO A 151 -7.29 17.40 -1.91
C PRO A 151 -6.38 18.55 -2.37
N SER A 152 -5.13 18.63 -1.90
CA SER A 152 -4.26 19.78 -2.18
C SER A 152 -3.66 19.78 -3.58
N LEU A 153 -3.66 18.62 -4.27
CA LEU A 153 -3.10 18.44 -5.61
C LEU A 153 -4.21 18.03 -6.57
N ALA A 154 -4.29 18.68 -7.73
CA ALA A 154 -5.17 18.29 -8.82
C ALA A 154 -4.78 16.89 -9.31
N LYS A 155 -5.77 16.03 -9.52
CA LYS A 155 -5.57 14.63 -9.95
C LYS A 155 -6.15 14.47 -11.34
N THR A 156 -5.36 13.96 -12.26
CA THR A 156 -5.80 13.67 -13.62
C THR A 156 -6.46 12.29 -13.68
N LEU A 157 -5.99 11.35 -12.85
CA LEU A 157 -6.55 10.01 -12.68
C LEU A 157 -6.50 9.61 -11.21
N SER A 158 -7.59 9.09 -10.67
CA SER A 158 -7.68 8.62 -9.29
C SER A 158 -8.08 7.15 -9.24
N LEU A 159 -7.14 6.30 -8.82
CA LEU A 159 -7.31 4.85 -8.68
C LEU A 159 -7.44 4.49 -7.21
N VAL A 160 -8.50 3.76 -6.86
CA VAL A 160 -8.75 3.27 -5.50
C VAL A 160 -8.44 1.80 -5.41
N VAL A 161 -7.40 1.46 -4.66
CA VAL A 161 -7.00 0.07 -4.41
C VAL A 161 -7.88 -0.53 -3.31
N VAL A 162 -8.50 -1.65 -3.62
CA VAL A 162 -9.33 -2.44 -2.71
C VAL A 162 -8.74 -3.84 -2.60
N ASP A 163 -8.61 -4.31 -1.37
CA ASP A 163 -8.20 -5.68 -1.07
C ASP A 163 -9.32 -6.65 -1.46
N GLY A 164 -9.05 -7.58 -2.37
CA GLY A 164 -10.02 -8.56 -2.86
C GLY A 164 -10.22 -9.79 -1.96
N GLU A 165 -9.58 -9.84 -0.79
CA GLU A 165 -9.75 -10.95 0.15
C GLU A 165 -11.11 -10.92 0.82
N THR A 166 -11.89 -11.98 0.63
CA THR A 166 -13.24 -12.14 1.22
C THR A 166 -13.45 -13.48 1.93
N ARG A 167 -12.44 -14.37 1.90
CA ARG A 167 -12.49 -15.67 2.55
C ARG A 167 -12.47 -15.57 4.09
N ASP A 168 -12.89 -16.61 4.78
CA ASP A 168 -12.89 -16.72 6.24
C ASP A 168 -13.65 -15.59 6.95
N GLY A 169 -14.66 -15.00 6.27
CA GLY A 169 -15.45 -13.88 6.79
C GLY A 169 -14.70 -12.54 6.77
N GLU A 170 -13.55 -12.45 6.10
CA GLU A 170 -12.90 -11.18 5.81
C GLU A 170 -13.73 -10.35 4.82
N TRP A 171 -13.69 -9.05 5.01
CA TRP A 171 -14.34 -8.08 4.12
C TRP A 171 -13.55 -6.78 4.10
N PRO A 172 -13.14 -6.26 2.93
CA PRO A 172 -12.23 -5.13 2.87
C PRO A 172 -12.75 -3.87 3.57
N PHE A 173 -14.05 -3.67 3.55
CA PHE A 173 -14.72 -2.51 4.15
C PHE A 173 -15.26 -2.76 5.56
N GLY A 174 -15.08 -3.99 6.10
CA GLY A 174 -15.74 -4.39 7.33
C GLY A 174 -17.26 -4.27 7.17
N ASP A 175 -17.93 -3.66 8.14
CA ASP A 175 -19.36 -3.31 8.05
C ASP A 175 -19.60 -1.89 7.50
N GLY A 176 -18.61 -1.26 6.88
CA GLY A 176 -18.70 0.09 6.34
C GLY A 176 -18.49 1.21 7.37
N ALA A 177 -18.21 0.88 8.63
CA ALA A 177 -18.00 1.90 9.65
C ALA A 177 -16.71 2.71 9.42
N VAL A 178 -16.84 4.03 9.61
CA VAL A 178 -15.72 4.96 9.47
C VAL A 178 -14.87 4.98 10.74
N PHE A 179 -13.59 5.27 10.58
CA PHE A 179 -12.63 5.46 11.69
C PHE A 179 -13.16 6.53 12.70
N PRO A 180 -13.04 6.32 14.01
CA PRO A 180 -12.36 5.21 14.68
C PRO A 180 -13.24 4.01 15.04
N SER A 181 -14.52 3.94 14.65
CA SER A 181 -15.38 2.79 14.93
C SER A 181 -15.25 1.64 13.93
N GLY A 182 -14.53 1.83 12.81
CA GLY A 182 -14.29 0.82 11.79
C GLY A 182 -13.14 1.18 10.86
N PRO A 183 -12.92 0.39 9.80
CA PRO A 183 -11.74 0.50 8.97
C PRO A 183 -11.80 1.64 7.94
N MET A 184 -12.98 2.21 7.67
CA MET A 184 -13.13 3.17 6.58
C MET A 184 -12.53 4.53 6.91
N ARG A 185 -11.76 5.13 5.99
CA ARG A 185 -11.23 6.50 6.11
C ARG A 185 -12.33 7.54 5.90
N GLU A 186 -13.36 7.17 5.14
CA GLU A 186 -14.54 7.95 4.76
C GLU A 186 -15.66 7.02 4.32
N PRO A 187 -16.91 7.49 4.17
CA PRO A 187 -17.99 6.66 3.62
C PRO A 187 -17.66 6.15 2.22
N LEU A 188 -17.92 4.85 1.96
CA LEU A 188 -17.57 4.17 0.71
C LEU A 188 -18.07 4.93 -0.52
N LYS A 189 -19.36 5.30 -0.53
CA LYS A 189 -19.99 6.04 -1.64
C LYS A 189 -19.29 7.38 -1.93
N ALA A 190 -18.90 8.11 -0.90
CA ALA A 190 -18.20 9.39 -1.04
C ALA A 190 -16.79 9.21 -1.60
N GLY A 191 -16.09 8.14 -1.19
CA GLY A 191 -14.77 7.79 -1.74
C GLY A 191 -14.84 7.35 -3.19
N LEU A 192 -15.77 6.47 -3.54
CA LEU A 192 -15.95 5.97 -4.92
C LEU A 192 -16.39 7.08 -5.88
N ALA A 193 -17.18 8.06 -5.44
CA ALA A 193 -17.60 9.18 -6.30
C ALA A 193 -16.42 10.04 -6.82
N ARG A 194 -15.21 9.88 -6.26
CA ARG A 194 -14.00 10.58 -6.69
C ARG A 194 -12.96 9.64 -7.32
N ALA A 195 -13.31 8.37 -7.51
CA ALA A 195 -12.47 7.39 -8.16
C ALA A 195 -12.85 7.27 -9.65
N ASP A 196 -11.86 7.31 -10.51
CA ASP A 196 -12.04 7.01 -11.95
C ASP A 196 -12.09 5.50 -12.19
N ALA A 197 -11.39 4.72 -11.35
CA ALA A 197 -11.49 3.27 -11.35
C ALA A 197 -11.10 2.68 -9.98
N VAL A 198 -11.60 1.47 -9.71
CA VAL A 198 -11.17 0.61 -8.62
C VAL A 198 -10.11 -0.35 -9.14
N VAL A 199 -9.00 -0.48 -8.44
CA VAL A 199 -8.05 -1.58 -8.61
C VAL A 199 -8.36 -2.63 -7.55
N LEU A 200 -9.02 -3.71 -7.95
CA LEU A 200 -9.33 -4.83 -7.08
C LEU A 200 -8.12 -5.76 -7.03
N LEU A 201 -7.40 -5.71 -5.89
CA LEU A 201 -6.17 -6.44 -5.71
C LEU A 201 -6.44 -7.80 -5.07
N MET A 202 -6.46 -8.82 -5.90
CA MET A 202 -6.74 -10.20 -5.52
C MET A 202 -5.50 -10.87 -4.93
N PRO A 203 -5.66 -11.73 -3.91
CA PRO A 203 -4.62 -12.71 -3.57
C PRO A 203 -4.27 -13.58 -4.77
N GLY A 204 -3.00 -13.98 -4.90
CA GLY A 204 -2.56 -14.79 -6.04
C GLY A 204 -3.25 -16.16 -6.12
N ASP A 205 -3.69 -16.68 -4.99
CA ASP A 205 -4.35 -17.98 -4.83
C ASP A 205 -5.90 -17.92 -4.87
N LEU A 206 -6.50 -16.77 -5.17
CA LEU A 206 -7.96 -16.60 -5.29
C LEU A 206 -8.33 -16.30 -6.76
N GLU A 207 -9.05 -17.21 -7.40
CA GLU A 207 -9.30 -17.14 -8.85
C GLU A 207 -10.26 -16.02 -9.23
N GLU A 208 -11.43 -15.93 -8.58
CA GLU A 208 -12.50 -15.01 -8.96
C GLU A 208 -12.84 -14.00 -7.84
N PRO A 209 -13.16 -12.76 -8.21
CA PRO A 209 -13.68 -11.79 -7.26
C PRO A 209 -15.06 -12.19 -6.70
N ASP A 210 -15.28 -11.89 -5.42
CA ASP A 210 -16.60 -12.06 -4.80
C ASP A 210 -17.63 -11.13 -5.48
N PRO A 211 -18.73 -11.66 -6.07
CA PRO A 211 -19.74 -10.85 -6.74
C PRO A 211 -20.40 -9.80 -5.82
N ALA A 212 -20.53 -10.11 -4.52
CA ALA A 212 -21.06 -9.15 -3.54
C ALA A 212 -20.09 -7.99 -3.27
N LEU A 213 -18.78 -8.21 -3.44
CA LEU A 213 -17.79 -7.15 -3.39
C LEU A 213 -17.82 -6.30 -4.64
N LEU A 214 -17.91 -6.91 -5.83
CA LEU A 214 -18.04 -6.18 -7.09
C LEU A 214 -19.29 -5.29 -7.11
N ALA A 215 -20.40 -5.76 -6.57
CA ALA A 215 -21.65 -4.98 -6.47
C ALA A 215 -21.51 -3.71 -5.61
N GLN A 216 -20.50 -3.63 -4.71
CA GLN A 216 -20.25 -2.40 -3.93
C GLN A 216 -19.71 -1.24 -4.76
N PHE A 217 -19.12 -1.52 -5.93
CA PHE A 217 -18.48 -0.50 -6.77
C PHE A 217 -19.46 0.19 -7.72
N GLY A 218 -20.68 -0.35 -7.88
CA GLY A 218 -21.72 0.23 -8.74
C GLY A 218 -21.25 0.33 -10.19
N SER A 219 -21.28 1.53 -10.76
CA SER A 219 -20.82 1.81 -12.13
C SER A 219 -19.34 2.18 -12.23
N THR A 220 -18.62 2.23 -11.12
CA THR A 220 -17.18 2.55 -11.14
C THR A 220 -16.41 1.42 -11.84
N PRO A 221 -15.61 1.70 -12.89
CA PRO A 221 -14.82 0.70 -13.58
C PRO A 221 -13.91 -0.08 -12.61
N VAL A 222 -13.78 -1.38 -12.82
CA VAL A 222 -12.93 -2.26 -11.99
C VAL A 222 -11.83 -2.86 -12.83
N LEU A 223 -10.58 -2.62 -12.42
CA LEU A 223 -9.40 -3.30 -12.92
C LEU A 223 -9.00 -4.36 -11.92
N VAL A 224 -8.99 -5.61 -12.33
CA VAL A 224 -8.53 -6.72 -11.50
C VAL A 224 -7.01 -6.85 -11.62
N ALA A 225 -6.33 -6.85 -10.48
CA ALA A 225 -4.91 -7.15 -10.38
C ALA A 225 -4.68 -8.27 -9.35
N ARG A 226 -3.62 -9.06 -9.50
CA ARG A 226 -3.24 -10.12 -8.57
C ARG A 226 -1.92 -9.80 -7.91
N LEU A 227 -1.82 -10.12 -6.61
CA LEU A 227 -0.52 -10.13 -5.94
C LEU A 227 0.16 -11.44 -6.23
N GLU A 228 1.23 -11.37 -6.98
CA GLU A 228 2.04 -12.53 -7.35
C GLU A 228 3.47 -12.37 -6.83
N PRO A 229 4.15 -13.48 -6.49
CA PRO A 229 5.58 -13.46 -6.30
C PRO A 229 6.29 -12.93 -7.55
N ALA A 230 7.25 -12.02 -7.36
CA ALA A 230 8.13 -11.57 -8.44
C ALA A 230 9.38 -12.45 -8.59
N ALA A 231 9.60 -13.35 -7.62
CA ALA A 231 10.67 -14.36 -7.65
C ALA A 231 10.17 -15.65 -6.97
N ALA A 232 10.79 -16.77 -7.31
CA ALA A 232 10.58 -18.01 -6.58
C ALA A 232 10.94 -17.84 -5.09
N PRO A 233 10.27 -18.57 -4.18
CA PRO A 233 10.67 -18.55 -2.78
C PRO A 233 12.09 -19.09 -2.62
N PRO A 234 12.83 -18.69 -1.57
CA PRO A 234 14.16 -19.22 -1.31
C PRO A 234 14.11 -20.74 -1.14
N PRO A 235 15.15 -21.46 -1.60
CA PRO A 235 15.22 -22.92 -1.47
C PRO A 235 15.45 -23.33 0.00
N GLY A 236 15.04 -24.56 0.33
CA GLY A 236 15.20 -25.15 1.66
C GLY A 236 14.24 -24.58 2.72
N PRO A 237 14.43 -25.01 3.99
CA PRO A 237 13.57 -24.53 5.09
C PRO A 237 13.73 -23.04 5.30
N GLN A 238 12.63 -22.33 5.56
CA GLN A 238 12.60 -20.89 5.79
C GLN A 238 11.83 -20.56 7.07
N TYR A 239 12.40 -19.67 7.87
CA TYR A 239 11.70 -19.00 8.96
C TYR A 239 11.25 -17.62 8.45
N GLY A 240 9.95 -17.45 8.30
CA GLY A 240 9.37 -16.20 7.78
C GLY A 240 9.11 -15.17 8.87
N PHE A 241 9.18 -13.88 8.53
CA PHE A 241 8.67 -12.84 9.40
C PHE A 241 8.18 -11.64 8.60
N ALA A 242 7.18 -10.92 9.15
CA ALA A 242 6.70 -9.68 8.55
C ALA A 242 6.10 -8.72 9.58
N GLY A 243 6.38 -7.43 9.40
CA GLY A 243 5.80 -6.30 10.11
C GLY A 243 5.01 -5.39 9.16
N VAL A 244 3.99 -5.94 8.55
CA VAL A 244 3.05 -5.25 7.64
C VAL A 244 1.63 -5.30 8.22
N GLY A 245 0.71 -4.54 7.65
CA GLY A 245 -0.66 -4.43 8.17
C GLY A 245 -1.45 -5.74 8.26
N LYS A 246 -1.10 -6.73 7.44
CA LYS A 246 -1.75 -8.06 7.41
C LYS A 246 -0.69 -9.17 7.25
N PRO A 247 0.12 -9.47 8.28
CA PRO A 247 1.26 -10.40 8.15
C PRO A 247 0.83 -11.83 7.80
N TRP A 248 -0.38 -12.27 8.23
CA TRP A 248 -0.91 -13.59 7.89
C TRP A 248 -1.11 -13.81 6.37
N LYS A 249 -1.27 -12.72 5.59
CA LYS A 249 -1.33 -12.81 4.12
C LYS A 249 0.03 -13.11 3.51
N VAL A 250 1.11 -12.59 4.11
CA VAL A 250 2.48 -12.91 3.68
C VAL A 250 2.78 -14.37 3.94
N GLU A 251 2.43 -14.87 5.13
CA GLU A 251 2.58 -16.28 5.48
C GLU A 251 1.82 -17.19 4.49
N ARG A 252 0.54 -16.86 4.22
CA ARG A 252 -0.29 -17.61 3.26
C ARG A 252 0.32 -17.58 1.86
N ALA A 253 0.77 -16.42 1.40
CA ALA A 253 1.36 -16.26 0.07
C ALA A 253 2.67 -17.04 -0.08
N LEU A 254 3.54 -17.06 0.95
CA LEU A 254 4.75 -17.89 0.97
C LEU A 254 4.42 -19.39 0.85
N LYS A 255 3.45 -19.85 1.65
CA LYS A 255 2.98 -21.26 1.60
C LYS A 255 2.38 -21.61 0.23
N ALA A 256 1.54 -20.74 -0.30
CA ALA A 256 0.92 -20.94 -1.63
C ALA A 256 1.95 -20.94 -2.77
N ALA A 257 3.06 -20.22 -2.62
CA ALA A 257 4.17 -20.23 -3.56
C ALA A 257 5.10 -21.46 -3.44
N GLY A 258 4.80 -22.40 -2.52
CA GLY A 258 5.60 -23.60 -2.30
C GLY A 258 6.83 -23.37 -1.41
N CYS A 259 6.91 -22.28 -0.65
CA CYS A 259 7.96 -22.08 0.33
C CYS A 259 7.88 -23.13 1.44
N HIS A 260 9.00 -23.80 1.71
CA HIS A 260 9.11 -24.68 2.87
C HIS A 260 9.23 -23.84 4.15
N LEU A 261 8.09 -23.30 4.59
CA LEU A 261 8.02 -22.41 5.73
C LEU A 261 7.90 -23.22 7.03
N VAL A 262 8.96 -23.21 7.85
CA VAL A 262 9.00 -23.96 9.13
C VAL A 262 8.22 -23.23 10.22
N ASP A 263 8.27 -21.88 10.23
CA ASP A 263 7.50 -21.06 11.15
C ASP A 263 7.42 -19.62 10.64
N PHE A 264 6.56 -18.79 11.27
CA PHE A 264 6.34 -17.41 10.86
C PHE A 264 6.09 -16.47 12.05
N ALA A 265 6.91 -15.43 12.18
CA ALA A 265 6.76 -14.39 13.19
C ALA A 265 6.07 -13.14 12.65
N SER A 266 4.98 -12.73 13.30
CA SER A 266 4.22 -11.52 12.97
C SER A 266 4.63 -10.36 13.86
N PHE A 267 4.93 -9.19 13.25
CA PHE A 267 5.28 -7.95 13.94
C PHE A 267 4.25 -6.85 13.64
N PRO A 268 4.19 -5.80 14.48
CA PRO A 268 3.37 -4.62 14.19
C PRO A 268 3.79 -3.93 12.89
N ASP A 269 2.81 -3.38 12.16
CA ASP A 269 3.09 -2.60 10.94
C ASP A 269 4.03 -1.42 11.25
N HIS A 270 5.04 -1.24 10.41
CA HIS A 270 6.14 -0.27 10.60
C HIS A 270 6.91 -0.45 11.94
N GLY A 271 6.90 -1.67 12.52
CA GLY A 271 7.69 -2.00 13.71
C GLY A 271 9.19 -1.89 13.43
N GLU A 272 9.96 -1.47 14.42
CA GLU A 272 11.41 -1.51 14.36
C GLU A 272 11.93 -2.91 14.72
N TYR A 273 12.99 -3.30 14.07
CA TYR A 273 13.69 -4.56 14.36
C TYR A 273 14.97 -4.24 15.13
N ASP A 274 14.89 -4.31 16.46
CA ASP A 274 16.07 -4.13 17.30
C ASP A 274 17.02 -5.36 17.25
N ALA A 275 18.23 -5.21 17.78
CA ALA A 275 19.24 -6.26 17.76
C ALA A 275 18.77 -7.51 18.51
N ALA A 276 18.01 -7.37 19.60
CA ALA A 276 17.53 -8.49 20.40
C ALA A 276 16.48 -9.30 19.60
N THR A 277 15.54 -8.63 18.95
CA THR A 277 14.53 -9.24 18.07
C THR A 277 15.19 -10.01 16.92
N LEU A 278 16.14 -9.38 16.23
CA LEU A 278 16.84 -10.00 15.10
C LEU A 278 17.68 -11.20 15.53
N THR A 279 18.35 -11.11 16.69
CA THR A 279 19.10 -12.22 17.25
C THR A 279 18.17 -13.38 17.66
N ALA A 280 16.97 -13.09 18.19
CA ALA A 280 15.98 -14.11 18.50
C ALA A 280 15.46 -14.81 17.24
N LEU A 281 15.14 -14.05 16.18
CA LEU A 281 14.75 -14.62 14.88
C LEU A 281 15.83 -15.54 14.32
N GLN A 282 17.11 -15.12 14.36
CA GLN A 282 18.22 -15.94 13.89
C GLN A 282 18.33 -17.24 14.69
N ARG A 283 18.25 -17.19 16.02
CA ARG A 283 18.30 -18.41 16.86
C ARG A 283 17.17 -19.40 16.52
N HIS A 284 15.95 -18.89 16.28
CA HIS A 284 14.83 -19.75 15.87
C HIS A 284 15.07 -20.38 14.48
N ALA A 285 15.58 -19.61 13.54
CA ALA A 285 15.93 -20.11 12.22
C ALA A 285 17.06 -21.16 12.29
N ASP A 286 18.12 -20.89 13.06
CA ASP A 286 19.25 -21.81 13.23
C ASP A 286 18.80 -23.14 13.88
N ALA A 287 17.93 -23.08 14.90
CA ALA A 287 17.39 -24.27 15.57
C ALA A 287 16.57 -25.16 14.61
N ALA A 288 15.95 -24.55 13.60
CA ALA A 288 15.19 -25.23 12.55
C ALA A 288 16.02 -25.51 11.29
N HIS A 289 17.30 -25.24 11.28
CA HIS A 289 18.17 -25.29 10.08
C HIS A 289 17.57 -24.54 8.89
N ALA A 290 16.97 -23.38 9.15
CA ALA A 290 16.22 -22.59 8.18
C ALA A 290 16.92 -21.26 7.85
N GLY A 291 16.72 -20.75 6.64
CA GLY A 291 17.04 -19.37 6.28
C GLY A 291 16.00 -18.39 6.79
N LEU A 292 16.33 -17.10 6.81
CA LEU A 292 15.38 -16.03 7.14
C LEU A 292 14.78 -15.43 5.85
N VAL A 293 13.45 -15.33 5.78
CA VAL A 293 12.72 -14.70 4.66
C VAL A 293 11.76 -13.64 5.19
N THR A 294 11.69 -12.50 4.48
CA THR A 294 10.79 -11.39 4.84
C THR A 294 10.29 -10.64 3.61
N THR A 295 9.42 -9.65 3.79
CA THR A 295 8.97 -8.77 2.70
C THR A 295 10.05 -7.75 2.30
N GLU A 296 9.97 -7.20 1.06
CA GLU A 296 10.85 -6.09 0.65
C GLU A 296 10.68 -4.87 1.57
N LYS A 297 9.45 -4.60 2.04
CA LYS A 297 9.13 -3.50 2.96
C LYS A 297 9.82 -3.68 4.32
N ASP A 298 9.84 -4.89 4.84
CA ASP A 298 10.54 -5.20 6.09
C ASP A 298 12.06 -5.16 5.91
N TRP A 299 12.53 -5.71 4.80
CA TRP A 299 13.95 -5.81 4.51
C TRP A 299 14.65 -4.43 4.44
N VAL A 300 14.02 -3.41 3.87
CA VAL A 300 14.62 -2.05 3.82
C VAL A 300 14.73 -1.39 5.20
N ARG A 301 14.00 -1.89 6.21
CA ARG A 301 14.08 -1.44 7.61
C ARG A 301 15.17 -2.13 8.41
N LEU A 302 15.69 -3.25 7.91
CA LEU A 302 16.74 -3.98 8.59
C LEU A 302 18.06 -3.19 8.61
N PRO A 303 18.86 -3.28 9.69
CA PRO A 303 20.21 -2.76 9.69
C PRO A 303 21.05 -3.39 8.55
N PRO A 304 22.01 -2.68 7.97
CA PRO A 304 22.80 -3.16 6.82
C PRO A 304 23.43 -4.54 7.02
N ALA A 305 23.98 -4.83 8.19
CA ALA A 305 24.57 -6.13 8.53
C ALA A 305 23.57 -7.29 8.49
N TRP A 306 22.28 -7.03 8.74
CA TRP A 306 21.21 -8.05 8.71
C TRP A 306 20.65 -8.26 7.32
N ARG A 307 20.73 -7.26 6.44
CA ARG A 307 20.24 -7.38 5.06
C ARG A 307 20.93 -8.48 4.26
N GLN A 308 22.16 -8.82 4.63
CA GLN A 308 22.92 -9.91 4.00
C GLN A 308 22.49 -11.31 4.48
N ARG A 309 21.82 -11.40 5.63
CA ARG A 309 21.39 -12.65 6.27
C ARG A 309 19.93 -12.99 6.01
N VAL A 310 19.16 -12.03 5.53
CA VAL A 310 17.70 -12.14 5.35
C VAL A 310 17.37 -11.99 3.87
N THR A 311 16.67 -12.96 3.32
CA THR A 311 16.21 -12.91 1.93
C THR A 311 14.92 -12.11 1.81
N PRO A 312 14.90 -11.01 1.04
CA PRO A 312 13.64 -10.34 0.71
C PRO A 312 12.87 -11.17 -0.32
N TRP A 313 11.57 -11.34 -0.11
CA TRP A 313 10.71 -11.99 -1.07
C TRP A 313 9.83 -10.95 -1.76
N PRO A 314 10.15 -10.61 -3.03
CA PRO A 314 9.46 -9.56 -3.75
C PRO A 314 8.10 -10.02 -4.26
N ILE A 315 7.13 -9.10 -4.22
CA ILE A 315 5.80 -9.28 -4.80
C ILE A 315 5.53 -8.18 -5.82
N ARG A 316 4.68 -8.49 -6.80
CA ARG A 316 4.19 -7.54 -7.80
C ARG A 316 2.67 -7.58 -7.90
N ALA A 317 2.08 -6.49 -8.35
CA ALA A 317 0.69 -6.47 -8.79
C ALA A 317 0.66 -6.72 -10.29
N ARG A 318 0.03 -7.82 -10.73
CA ARG A 318 -0.16 -8.13 -12.14
C ARG A 318 -1.60 -7.86 -12.52
N PHE A 319 -1.82 -6.94 -13.44
CA PHE A 319 -3.16 -6.66 -13.96
C PHE A 319 -3.60 -7.76 -14.94
N GLN A 320 -4.85 -8.19 -14.83
CA GLN A 320 -5.42 -9.17 -15.77
C GLN A 320 -5.55 -8.57 -17.16
N ASP A 321 -5.90 -7.29 -17.24
CA ASP A 321 -5.96 -6.52 -18.49
C ASP A 321 -5.01 -5.32 -18.44
N GLU A 322 -3.74 -5.56 -18.80
CA GLU A 322 -2.74 -4.49 -18.90
C GLU A 322 -3.08 -3.49 -20.00
N ARG A 323 -3.81 -3.88 -21.04
CA ARG A 323 -4.23 -2.97 -22.12
C ARG A 323 -5.23 -1.96 -21.60
N ALA A 324 -6.22 -2.38 -20.81
CA ALA A 324 -7.15 -1.49 -20.15
C ALA A 324 -6.44 -0.50 -19.21
N LEU A 325 -5.47 -0.99 -18.42
CA LEU A 325 -4.63 -0.13 -17.58
C LEU A 325 -3.89 0.91 -18.43
N ARG A 326 -3.16 0.50 -19.47
CA ARG A 326 -2.43 1.42 -20.36
C ARG A 326 -3.35 2.41 -21.06
N THR A 327 -4.57 2.03 -21.41
CA THR A 327 -5.57 2.93 -21.99
C THR A 327 -5.95 4.03 -21.01
N LEU A 328 -6.21 3.69 -19.75
CA LEU A 328 -6.50 4.68 -18.71
C LEU A 328 -5.32 5.61 -18.44
N LEU A 329 -4.11 5.05 -18.31
CA LEU A 329 -2.88 5.83 -18.11
C LEU A 329 -2.62 6.77 -19.28
N GLY A 330 -2.74 6.28 -20.53
CA GLY A 330 -2.57 7.07 -21.74
C GLY A 330 -3.59 8.21 -21.85
N GLY A 331 -4.85 7.97 -21.46
CA GLY A 331 -5.87 9.02 -21.39
C GLY A 331 -5.55 10.09 -20.34
N ALA A 332 -4.92 9.72 -19.22
CA ALA A 332 -4.52 10.65 -18.18
C ALA A 332 -3.30 11.50 -18.58
N VAL A 333 -2.34 10.92 -19.29
CA VAL A 333 -1.08 11.61 -19.65
C VAL A 333 -1.23 12.53 -20.89
N LYS A 334 -2.25 12.32 -21.71
CA LYS A 334 -2.55 13.17 -22.87
C LYS A 334 -3.36 14.43 -22.54
N ARG A 335 -3.90 14.51 -21.32
CA ARG A 335 -4.63 15.69 -20.82
C ARG A 335 -3.67 16.73 -20.26
#